data_4bcba17dc22044a1dcd1b8e0c5477c88
#
_entry.id   4bcba17dc22044a1dcd1b8e0c5477c88
#
_cell.length_a   1.000
_cell.length_b   1.000
_cell.length_c   1.000
_cell.angle_alpha   90.00
_cell.angle_beta   90.00
_cell.angle_gamma   90.00
#
_symmetry.space_group_name_H-M   'P 1'
#
loop_
_entity.id
_entity.type
_entity.pdbx_description
1 polymer ?
#
loop_
_entity_poly.entity_id
_entity_poly.type
_entity_poly.pdbx_seq_one_letter_code
_entity_poly.pdbx_strand_id
1 'polypeptide(L)'
;MSNFSPSSVERCMAALELLVEHSNGLSISAISQKLALPLSATHRLLQALIASHYVRQESFSGRYIPTLRLSAIGLRLLANTNITQACQAPLDELAAQSGELVRLAVVDGDRMTWVAKAQGATGSIRYDPISGQDVPLHTTAMGKVWLASMPEEKALAQVESRGFGSALVGPRAVKNLEELRHAIRVTRELGFGLNEQESEMGLSAIAMLVTDQSQSGMVLGAVSIAGLSFRLNREQLFSFAAPLRRAVQQIAVLWPVRAYQVAQVAQAA
;
A
#
# COMPACT_ATOMS: atom_id res chain seq x y z
N MET A 1 20.66 18.58 -13.48
CA MET A 1 19.48 17.80 -13.95
C MET A 1 20.01 16.75 -14.93
N SER A 2 20.26 15.53 -14.47
CA SER A 2 20.72 14.45 -15.35
C SER A 2 19.53 13.94 -16.14
N ASN A 3 19.58 14.08 -17.48
CA ASN A 3 18.65 13.49 -18.44
C ASN A 3 18.83 11.95 -18.44
N PHE A 4 18.32 11.27 -17.41
CA PHE A 4 18.20 9.80 -17.41
C PHE A 4 16.98 9.47 -18.28
N SER A 5 17.23 9.07 -19.52
CA SER A 5 16.16 8.45 -20.34
C SER A 5 15.84 7.09 -19.73
N PRO A 6 14.57 6.82 -19.35
CA PRO A 6 14.20 5.53 -18.74
C PRO A 6 14.65 4.35 -19.61
N SER A 7 15.17 3.31 -18.98
CA SER A 7 15.55 2.06 -19.65
C SER A 7 14.33 1.39 -20.31
N SER A 8 14.56 0.47 -21.22
CA SER A 8 13.46 -0.29 -21.83
C SER A 8 12.66 -1.11 -20.79
N VAL A 9 13.32 -1.55 -19.73
CA VAL A 9 12.68 -2.29 -18.63
C VAL A 9 11.77 -1.37 -17.82
N GLU A 10 12.24 -0.18 -17.43
CA GLU A 10 11.42 0.80 -16.71
C GLU A 10 10.18 1.21 -17.50
N ARG A 11 10.31 1.40 -18.83
CA ARG A 11 9.17 1.69 -19.71
C ARG A 11 8.16 0.53 -19.76
N CYS A 12 8.65 -0.72 -19.79
CA CYS A 12 7.77 -1.90 -19.76
C CYS A 12 7.00 -1.98 -18.43
N MET A 13 7.66 -1.77 -17.29
CA MET A 13 7.01 -1.77 -15.99
C MET A 13 5.98 -0.65 -15.89
N ALA A 14 6.33 0.58 -16.26
CA ALA A 14 5.40 1.71 -16.27
C ALA A 14 4.16 1.46 -17.17
N ALA A 15 4.34 0.77 -18.31
CA ALA A 15 3.21 0.41 -19.17
C ALA A 15 2.30 -0.65 -18.54
N LEU A 16 2.86 -1.63 -17.82
CA LEU A 16 2.08 -2.64 -17.10
C LEU A 16 1.31 -2.00 -15.94
N GLU A 17 1.94 -1.16 -15.13
CA GLU A 17 1.30 -0.42 -14.05
C GLU A 17 0.14 0.44 -14.57
N LEU A 18 0.39 1.22 -15.63
CA LEU A 18 -0.62 2.03 -16.28
C LEU A 18 -1.82 1.20 -16.76
N LEU A 19 -1.59 0.02 -17.35
CA LEU A 19 -2.66 -0.83 -17.85
C LEU A 19 -3.45 -1.50 -16.72
N VAL A 20 -2.82 -1.83 -15.59
CA VAL A 20 -3.49 -2.38 -14.40
C VAL A 20 -4.48 -1.38 -13.80
N GLU A 21 -4.15 -0.08 -13.81
CA GLU A 21 -5.04 0.98 -13.35
C GLU A 21 -6.27 1.20 -14.29
N HIS A 22 -6.19 0.69 -15.53
CA HIS A 22 -7.22 0.89 -16.55
C HIS A 22 -7.83 -0.43 -17.01
N SER A 23 -8.71 -1.02 -16.19
CA SER A 23 -9.33 -2.34 -16.42
C SER A 23 -10.02 -2.51 -17.78
N ASN A 24 -10.53 -1.41 -18.36
CA ASN A 24 -11.16 -1.40 -19.69
C ASN A 24 -10.14 -1.28 -20.85
N GLY A 25 -8.83 -1.35 -20.52
CA GLY A 25 -7.74 -1.20 -21.48
C GLY A 25 -7.60 0.22 -22.05
N LEU A 26 -6.47 0.46 -22.70
CA LEU A 26 -6.13 1.74 -23.32
C LEU A 26 -5.79 1.58 -24.81
N SER A 27 -6.05 2.62 -25.61
CA SER A 27 -5.54 2.72 -26.97
C SER A 27 -4.04 3.00 -26.95
N ILE A 28 -3.34 2.65 -28.02
CA ILE A 28 -1.91 2.93 -28.16
C ILE A 28 -1.60 4.44 -28.04
N SER A 29 -2.47 5.30 -28.56
CA SER A 29 -2.32 6.75 -28.47
C SER A 29 -2.43 7.25 -27.03
N ALA A 30 -3.36 6.71 -26.25
CA ALA A 30 -3.52 7.04 -24.83
C ALA A 30 -2.29 6.59 -24.01
N ILE A 31 -1.77 5.38 -24.28
CA ILE A 31 -0.55 4.87 -23.63
C ILE A 31 0.66 5.74 -24.00
N SER A 32 0.83 6.06 -25.28
CA SER A 32 1.89 6.94 -25.78
C SER A 32 1.88 8.30 -25.08
N GLN A 33 0.72 8.92 -24.97
CA GLN A 33 0.55 10.20 -24.28
C GLN A 33 0.86 10.12 -22.78
N LYS A 34 0.29 9.13 -22.08
CA LYS A 34 0.46 8.98 -20.63
C LYS A 34 1.91 8.64 -20.22
N LEU A 35 2.63 7.87 -21.07
CA LEU A 35 4.02 7.51 -20.83
C LEU A 35 5.01 8.53 -21.44
N ALA A 36 4.54 9.57 -22.12
CA ALA A 36 5.36 10.53 -22.85
C ALA A 36 6.35 9.86 -23.83
N LEU A 37 5.91 8.80 -24.53
CA LEU A 37 6.73 8.05 -25.49
C LEU A 37 6.25 8.29 -26.92
N PRO A 38 7.16 8.30 -27.92
CA PRO A 38 6.77 8.28 -29.33
C PRO A 38 5.89 7.05 -29.66
N LEU A 39 4.92 7.20 -30.55
CA LEU A 39 3.98 6.15 -30.92
C LEU A 39 4.69 4.87 -31.42
N SER A 40 5.77 5.03 -32.20
CA SER A 40 6.59 3.92 -32.72
C SER A 40 7.31 3.16 -31.59
N ALA A 41 7.79 3.88 -30.56
CA ALA A 41 8.40 3.26 -29.38
C ALA A 41 7.35 2.54 -28.53
N THR A 42 6.18 3.13 -28.33
CA THR A 42 5.05 2.53 -27.63
C THR A 42 4.58 1.25 -28.33
N HIS A 43 4.50 1.26 -29.67
CA HIS A 43 4.14 0.07 -30.44
C HIS A 43 5.13 -1.08 -30.21
N ARG A 44 6.44 -0.82 -30.33
CA ARG A 44 7.48 -1.85 -30.09
C ARG A 44 7.42 -2.41 -28.68
N LEU A 45 7.22 -1.53 -27.69
CA LEU A 45 7.07 -1.93 -26.27
C LEU A 45 5.86 -2.84 -26.08
N LEU A 46 4.70 -2.47 -26.62
CA LEU A 46 3.48 -3.27 -26.52
C LEU A 46 3.62 -4.61 -27.25
N GLN A 47 4.28 -4.66 -28.42
CA GLN A 47 4.55 -5.92 -29.11
C GLN A 47 5.46 -6.85 -28.27
N ALA A 48 6.47 -6.32 -27.58
CA ALA A 48 7.30 -7.11 -26.66
C ALA A 48 6.49 -7.67 -25.48
N LEU A 49 5.59 -6.87 -24.90
CA LEU A 49 4.71 -7.30 -23.83
C LEU A 49 3.67 -8.34 -24.29
N ILE A 50 3.17 -8.25 -25.53
CA ILE A 50 2.30 -9.26 -26.14
C ILE A 50 3.07 -10.56 -26.36
N ALA A 51 4.25 -10.50 -26.98
CA ALA A 51 5.10 -11.67 -27.20
C ALA A 51 5.45 -12.40 -25.90
N SER A 52 5.59 -11.65 -24.79
CA SER A 52 5.82 -12.19 -23.45
C SER A 52 4.54 -12.59 -22.72
N HIS A 53 3.37 -12.45 -23.34
CA HIS A 53 2.04 -12.77 -22.81
C HIS A 53 1.60 -11.95 -21.59
N TYR A 54 2.17 -10.77 -21.33
CA TYR A 54 1.74 -9.86 -20.25
C TYR A 54 0.60 -8.95 -20.67
N VAL A 55 0.50 -8.65 -21.95
CA VAL A 55 -0.53 -7.79 -22.55
C VAL A 55 -1.18 -8.55 -23.72
N ARG A 56 -2.44 -8.26 -23.98
CA ARG A 56 -3.13 -8.66 -25.22
C ARG A 56 -3.79 -7.44 -25.85
N GLN A 57 -3.94 -7.44 -27.14
CA GLN A 57 -4.77 -6.49 -27.85
C GLN A 57 -6.14 -7.11 -28.07
N GLU A 58 -7.19 -6.40 -27.68
CA GLU A 58 -8.55 -6.84 -27.87
C GLU A 58 -8.97 -6.64 -29.32
N SER A 59 -9.45 -7.69 -29.96
CA SER A 59 -9.71 -7.70 -31.40
C SER A 59 -10.81 -6.70 -31.82
N PHE A 60 -11.81 -6.47 -30.97
CA PHE A 60 -12.94 -5.62 -31.31
C PHE A 60 -12.63 -4.13 -31.10
N SER A 61 -12.07 -3.76 -29.96
CA SER A 61 -11.80 -2.35 -29.59
C SER A 61 -10.41 -1.88 -30.02
N GLY A 62 -9.49 -2.80 -30.32
CA GLY A 62 -8.09 -2.49 -30.57
C GLY A 62 -7.32 -2.06 -29.32
N ARG A 63 -7.95 -2.09 -28.13
CA ARG A 63 -7.32 -1.66 -26.87
C ARG A 63 -6.36 -2.72 -26.34
N TYR A 64 -5.35 -2.25 -25.63
CA TYR A 64 -4.36 -3.09 -24.96
C TYR A 64 -4.79 -3.30 -23.51
N ILE A 65 -4.83 -4.57 -23.07
CA ILE A 65 -5.31 -5.00 -21.76
C ILE A 65 -4.26 -5.91 -21.12
N PRO A 66 -3.97 -5.79 -19.80
CA PRO A 66 -3.08 -6.72 -19.12
C PRO A 66 -3.70 -8.12 -19.07
N THR A 67 -2.86 -9.14 -19.09
CA THR A 67 -3.28 -10.53 -18.90
C THR A 67 -3.19 -10.95 -17.43
N LEU A 68 -3.75 -12.10 -17.07
CA LEU A 68 -3.61 -12.68 -15.73
C LEU A 68 -2.19 -13.18 -15.42
N ARG A 69 -1.26 -13.13 -16.37
CA ARG A 69 0.12 -13.57 -16.15
C ARG A 69 0.81 -12.78 -15.03
N LEU A 70 0.60 -11.46 -15.00
CA LEU A 70 1.15 -10.61 -13.94
C LEU A 70 0.59 -10.99 -12.57
N SER A 71 -0.74 -11.16 -12.48
CA SER A 71 -1.41 -11.61 -11.25
C SER A 71 -0.91 -12.98 -10.79
N ALA A 72 -0.69 -13.93 -11.72
CA ALA A 72 -0.19 -15.26 -11.41
C ALA A 72 1.22 -15.23 -10.81
N ILE A 73 2.08 -14.29 -11.22
CA ILE A 73 3.40 -14.10 -10.62
C ILE A 73 3.27 -13.55 -9.19
N GLY A 74 2.48 -12.52 -9.00
CA GLY A 74 2.23 -11.93 -7.67
C GLY A 74 1.62 -12.92 -6.69
N LEU A 75 0.61 -13.70 -7.12
CA LEU A 75 -0.02 -14.74 -6.31
C LEU A 75 0.97 -15.84 -5.90
N ARG A 76 1.86 -16.27 -6.81
CA ARG A 76 2.91 -17.24 -6.47
C ARG A 76 3.91 -16.68 -5.48
N LEU A 77 4.30 -15.41 -5.62
CA LEU A 77 5.16 -14.75 -4.67
C LEU A 77 4.52 -14.72 -3.27
N LEU A 78 3.27 -14.28 -3.16
CA LEU A 78 2.54 -14.25 -1.90
C LEU A 78 2.35 -15.66 -1.31
N ALA A 79 2.04 -16.65 -2.12
CA ALA A 79 1.92 -18.05 -1.67
C ALA A 79 3.25 -18.59 -1.12
N ASN A 80 4.36 -18.29 -1.78
CA ASN A 80 5.68 -18.71 -1.33
C ASN A 80 6.11 -18.05 0.00
N THR A 81 5.66 -16.82 0.23
CA THR A 81 5.91 -16.13 1.50
C THR A 81 5.00 -16.60 2.62
N ASN A 82 3.86 -17.21 2.30
CA ASN A 82 2.81 -17.64 3.24
C ASN A 82 2.26 -16.53 4.14
N ILE A 83 2.58 -15.26 3.89
CA ILE A 83 2.24 -14.14 4.77
C ILE A 83 0.74 -13.93 4.90
N THR A 84 0.02 -13.96 3.76
CA THR A 84 -1.42 -13.74 3.74
C THR A 84 -2.17 -14.86 4.47
N GLN A 85 -1.78 -16.12 4.23
CA GLN A 85 -2.43 -17.29 4.87
C GLN A 85 -2.13 -17.34 6.37
N ALA A 86 -0.88 -17.11 6.78
CA ALA A 86 -0.48 -17.16 8.18
C ALA A 86 -1.17 -16.07 9.03
N CYS A 87 -1.37 -14.87 8.45
CA CYS A 87 -1.93 -13.73 9.18
C CYS A 87 -3.46 -13.62 9.04
N GLN A 88 -4.13 -14.41 8.20
CA GLN A 88 -5.56 -14.23 7.92
C GLN A 88 -6.43 -14.40 9.16
N ALA A 89 -6.19 -15.43 9.98
CA ALA A 89 -7.02 -15.70 11.16
C ALA A 89 -7.04 -14.54 12.19
N PRO A 90 -5.89 -13.95 12.60
CA PRO A 90 -5.90 -12.75 13.45
C PRO A 90 -6.60 -11.54 12.80
N LEU A 91 -6.51 -11.38 11.47
CA LEU A 91 -7.22 -10.31 10.76
C LEU A 91 -8.74 -10.53 10.79
N ASP A 92 -9.21 -11.75 10.56
CA ASP A 92 -10.63 -12.09 10.59
C ASP A 92 -11.22 -11.90 12.00
N GLU A 93 -10.49 -12.32 13.04
CA GLU A 93 -10.88 -12.12 14.43
C GLU A 93 -11.01 -10.63 14.77
N LEU A 94 -10.01 -9.83 14.40
CA LEU A 94 -10.04 -8.38 14.63
C LEU A 94 -11.15 -7.69 13.83
N ALA A 95 -11.42 -8.14 12.60
CA ALA A 95 -12.49 -7.63 11.76
C ALA A 95 -13.87 -7.95 12.35
N ALA A 96 -14.08 -9.18 12.81
CA ALA A 96 -15.31 -9.59 13.52
C ALA A 96 -15.52 -8.77 14.80
N GLN A 97 -14.46 -8.52 15.56
CA GLN A 97 -14.49 -7.77 16.82
C GLN A 97 -14.75 -6.26 16.61
N SER A 98 -14.17 -5.67 15.58
CA SER A 98 -14.32 -4.24 15.29
C SER A 98 -15.58 -3.92 14.48
N GLY A 99 -16.11 -4.88 13.72
CA GLY A 99 -17.20 -4.66 12.76
C GLY A 99 -16.77 -3.78 11.56
N GLU A 100 -15.46 -3.64 11.33
CA GLU A 100 -14.92 -2.75 10.30
C GLU A 100 -13.86 -3.47 9.43
N LEU A 101 -13.37 -2.80 8.41
CA LEU A 101 -12.30 -3.32 7.55
C LEU A 101 -10.97 -3.37 8.32
N VAL A 102 -10.34 -4.53 8.35
CA VAL A 102 -8.97 -4.72 8.83
C VAL A 102 -8.04 -4.96 7.65
N ARG A 103 -6.87 -4.32 7.63
CA ARG A 103 -5.88 -4.50 6.57
C ARG A 103 -4.52 -4.79 7.15
N LEU A 104 -3.75 -5.61 6.43
CA LEU A 104 -2.33 -5.85 6.66
C LEU A 104 -1.54 -5.24 5.51
N ALA A 105 -0.53 -4.45 5.84
CA ALA A 105 0.48 -4.01 4.90
C ALA A 105 1.86 -4.53 5.30
N VAL A 106 2.70 -4.80 4.31
CA VAL A 106 4.08 -5.28 4.46
C VAL A 106 5.03 -4.18 4.05
N VAL A 107 6.12 -4.03 4.80
CA VAL A 107 7.24 -3.15 4.45
C VAL A 107 8.24 -3.93 3.60
N ASP A 108 8.60 -3.38 2.45
CA ASP A 108 9.65 -3.88 1.58
C ASP A 108 10.50 -2.69 1.10
N GLY A 109 11.72 -2.61 1.63
CA GLY A 109 12.61 -1.48 1.39
C GLY A 109 12.02 -0.15 1.87
N ASP A 110 11.78 0.75 0.94
CA ASP A 110 11.19 2.08 1.16
C ASP A 110 9.68 2.14 0.91
N ARG A 111 9.04 0.99 0.62
CA ARG A 111 7.61 0.88 0.32
C ARG A 111 6.86 0.12 1.40
N MET A 112 5.60 0.44 1.54
CA MET A 112 4.64 -0.32 2.32
C MET A 112 3.43 -0.63 1.42
N THR A 113 3.08 -1.90 1.27
CA THR A 113 2.04 -2.35 0.34
C THR A 113 0.96 -3.16 1.07
N TRP A 114 -0.31 -2.89 0.79
CA TRP A 114 -1.42 -3.67 1.32
C TRP A 114 -1.48 -5.06 0.68
N VAL A 115 -1.31 -6.10 1.48
CA VAL A 115 -1.24 -7.49 0.99
C VAL A 115 -2.42 -8.37 1.41
N ALA A 116 -3.10 -8.03 2.50
CA ALA A 116 -4.25 -8.80 2.98
C ALA A 116 -5.30 -7.89 3.63
N LYS A 117 -6.53 -8.37 3.68
CA LYS A 117 -7.65 -7.70 4.34
C LYS A 117 -8.65 -8.71 4.90
N ALA A 118 -9.40 -8.27 5.91
CA ALA A 118 -10.59 -8.93 6.44
C ALA A 118 -11.71 -7.90 6.58
N GLN A 119 -12.92 -8.23 6.12
CA GLN A 119 -14.07 -7.33 6.16
C GLN A 119 -15.02 -7.72 7.29
N GLY A 120 -15.12 -6.87 8.31
CA GLY A 120 -16.03 -7.06 9.45
C GLY A 120 -17.38 -6.36 9.29
N ALA A 121 -17.46 -5.35 8.42
CA ALA A 121 -18.70 -4.62 8.22
C ALA A 121 -19.73 -5.47 7.45
N THR A 122 -20.90 -5.66 8.06
CA THR A 122 -22.02 -6.43 7.49
C THR A 122 -23.03 -5.57 6.75
N GLY A 123 -22.97 -4.24 6.93
CA GLY A 123 -23.87 -3.29 6.28
C GLY A 123 -23.56 -3.08 4.79
N SER A 124 -24.56 -2.59 4.04
CA SER A 124 -24.42 -2.26 2.61
C SER A 124 -23.46 -1.09 2.35
N ILE A 125 -23.35 -0.14 3.30
CA ILE A 125 -22.42 0.99 3.21
C ILE A 125 -21.16 0.60 3.98
N ARG A 126 -20.09 0.25 3.22
CA ARG A 126 -18.80 -0.15 3.77
C ARG A 126 -17.65 0.35 2.91
N TYR A 127 -16.51 0.57 3.56
CA TYR A 127 -15.24 0.83 2.88
C TYR A 127 -14.60 -0.52 2.52
N ASP A 128 -14.30 -0.75 1.25
CA ASP A 128 -13.74 -2.02 0.78
C ASP A 128 -12.78 -1.80 -0.43
N PRO A 129 -11.62 -1.17 -0.21
CA PRO A 129 -10.65 -0.90 -1.26
C PRO A 129 -9.94 -2.17 -1.74
N ILE A 130 -9.34 -2.10 -2.93
CA ILE A 130 -8.50 -3.18 -3.47
C ILE A 130 -7.17 -3.29 -2.72
N SER A 131 -6.59 -4.50 -2.72
CA SER A 131 -5.22 -4.77 -2.23
C SER A 131 -4.18 -4.60 -3.34
N GLY A 132 -2.90 -4.61 -2.98
CA GLY A 132 -1.78 -4.49 -3.93
C GLY A 132 -1.36 -3.06 -4.23
N GLN A 133 -1.97 -2.08 -3.58
CA GLN A 133 -1.57 -0.68 -3.70
C GLN A 133 -0.56 -0.29 -2.62
N ASP A 134 0.31 0.66 -2.93
CA ASP A 134 1.18 1.29 -1.96
C ASP A 134 0.37 2.11 -0.95
N VAL A 135 0.83 2.09 0.30
CA VAL A 135 0.25 2.87 1.39
C VAL A 135 0.68 4.33 1.26
N PRO A 136 -0.25 5.29 1.09
CA PRO A 136 0.09 6.72 1.17
C PRO A 136 0.62 7.06 2.56
N LEU A 137 1.87 7.54 2.66
CA LEU A 137 2.58 7.61 3.94
C LEU A 137 2.09 8.74 4.84
N HIS A 138 1.76 9.91 4.29
CA HIS A 138 1.43 11.12 5.06
C HIS A 138 -0.05 11.24 5.42
N THR A 139 -0.95 10.51 4.74
CA THR A 139 -2.40 10.62 4.93
C THR A 139 -3.05 9.40 5.57
N THR A 140 -2.35 8.27 5.68
CA THR A 140 -2.93 7.06 6.27
C THR A 140 -2.41 6.79 7.67
N ALA A 141 -3.21 6.11 8.49
CA ALA A 141 -2.80 5.68 9.82
C ALA A 141 -1.56 4.76 9.77
N MET A 142 -1.51 3.82 8.80
CA MET A 142 -0.36 2.92 8.61
C MET A 142 0.90 3.68 8.20
N GLY A 143 0.78 4.61 7.25
CA GLY A 143 1.91 5.41 6.80
C GLY A 143 2.49 6.25 7.93
N LYS A 144 1.62 6.94 8.71
CA LYS A 144 2.08 7.77 9.82
C LYS A 144 2.75 6.97 10.94
N VAL A 145 2.25 5.79 11.30
CA VAL A 145 2.90 4.98 12.33
C VAL A 145 4.25 4.43 11.85
N TRP A 146 4.38 4.14 10.55
CA TRP A 146 5.67 3.74 9.98
C TRP A 146 6.66 4.90 9.92
N LEU A 147 6.26 6.08 9.47
CA LEU A 147 7.09 7.29 9.50
C LEU A 147 7.53 7.63 10.93
N ALA A 148 6.66 7.44 11.91
CA ALA A 148 6.96 7.68 13.33
C ALA A 148 8.02 6.72 13.90
N SER A 149 8.22 5.54 13.29
CA SER A 149 9.20 4.54 13.75
C SER A 149 10.65 4.82 13.31
N MET A 150 10.85 5.74 12.38
CA MET A 150 12.17 6.06 11.84
C MET A 150 12.68 7.44 12.29
N PRO A 151 13.99 7.75 12.14
CA PRO A 151 14.50 9.10 12.38
C PRO A 151 13.72 10.15 11.60
N GLU A 152 13.45 11.30 12.20
CA GLU A 152 12.58 12.35 11.63
C GLU A 152 13.04 12.79 10.24
N GLU A 153 14.35 13.02 10.08
CA GLU A 153 14.92 13.44 8.79
C GLU A 153 14.65 12.42 7.69
N LYS A 154 14.79 11.12 7.99
CA LYS A 154 14.49 10.04 7.04
C LYS A 154 13.00 10.00 6.70
N ALA A 155 12.12 10.15 7.68
CA ALA A 155 10.68 10.17 7.49
C ALA A 155 10.24 11.34 6.58
N LEU A 156 10.78 12.53 6.81
CA LEU A 156 10.49 13.72 5.99
C LEU A 156 11.00 13.56 4.56
N ALA A 157 12.25 13.13 4.38
CA ALA A 157 12.85 12.91 3.06
C ALA A 157 12.06 11.87 2.24
N GLN A 158 11.54 10.83 2.89
CA GLN A 158 10.75 9.79 2.23
C GLN A 158 9.41 10.31 1.69
N VAL A 159 8.77 11.25 2.39
CA VAL A 159 7.53 11.89 1.90
C VAL A 159 7.86 12.97 0.88
N GLU A 160 8.90 13.77 1.08
CA GLU A 160 9.30 14.83 0.16
C GLU A 160 9.65 14.28 -1.23
N SER A 161 10.39 13.16 -1.29
CA SER A 161 10.75 12.50 -2.56
C SER A 161 9.53 12.01 -3.36
N ARG A 162 8.41 11.68 -2.69
CA ARG A 162 7.16 11.23 -3.31
C ARG A 162 6.17 12.37 -3.54
N GLY A 163 6.36 13.50 -2.84
CA GLY A 163 5.47 14.64 -2.83
C GLY A 163 4.22 14.42 -1.96
N PHE A 164 3.52 15.54 -1.68
CA PHE A 164 2.23 15.55 -0.97
C PHE A 164 1.03 15.42 -1.92
N GLY A 165 1.28 15.30 -3.22
CA GLY A 165 0.26 15.22 -4.25
C GLY A 165 -0.29 13.81 -4.38
N SER A 166 -1.54 13.60 -3.93
CA SER A 166 -2.37 12.46 -4.31
C SER A 166 -3.68 13.02 -4.86
N ALA A 167 -4.22 12.39 -5.89
CA ALA A 167 -5.52 12.78 -6.44
C ALA A 167 -6.68 12.60 -5.45
N LEU A 168 -6.47 11.79 -4.40
CA LEU A 168 -7.45 11.47 -3.35
C LEU A 168 -6.86 11.81 -2.00
N VAL A 169 -7.02 13.06 -1.57
CA VAL A 169 -6.69 13.51 -0.21
C VAL A 169 -7.95 14.05 0.46
N GLY A 170 -8.14 13.64 1.70
CA GLY A 170 -9.25 14.11 2.52
C GLY A 170 -9.06 15.56 2.98
N PRO A 171 -10.11 16.17 3.55
CA PRO A 171 -10.09 17.59 3.93
C PRO A 171 -9.08 17.91 5.05
N ARG A 172 -8.67 16.91 5.84
CA ARG A 172 -7.70 17.05 6.94
C ARG A 172 -6.31 16.52 6.61
N ALA A 173 -6.03 16.26 5.33
CA ALA A 173 -4.73 15.75 4.90
C ALA A 173 -3.59 16.69 5.29
N VAL A 174 -2.48 16.08 5.71
CA VAL A 174 -1.20 16.77 5.91
C VAL A 174 -0.70 17.30 4.56
N LYS A 175 -0.35 18.59 4.49
CA LYS A 175 -0.07 19.29 3.22
C LYS A 175 1.39 19.73 3.08
N ASN A 176 2.15 19.73 4.15
CA ASN A 176 3.53 20.21 4.17
C ASN A 176 4.35 19.49 5.25
N LEU A 177 5.68 19.73 5.22
CA LEU A 177 6.63 19.07 6.12
C LEU A 177 6.44 19.47 7.59
N GLU A 178 5.94 20.66 7.89
CA GLU A 178 5.71 21.10 9.26
C GLU A 178 4.52 20.36 9.90
N GLU A 179 3.42 20.28 9.17
CA GLU A 179 2.26 19.48 9.57
C GLU A 179 2.64 17.99 9.71
N LEU A 180 3.50 17.48 8.82
CA LEU A 180 3.98 16.11 8.88
C LEU A 180 4.82 15.87 10.15
N ARG A 181 5.73 16.78 10.51
CA ARG A 181 6.49 16.71 11.77
C ARG A 181 5.56 16.64 12.98
N HIS A 182 4.54 17.48 12.99
CA HIS A 182 3.56 17.47 14.08
C HIS A 182 2.82 16.13 14.13
N ALA A 183 2.34 15.62 12.99
CA ALA A 183 1.65 14.33 12.91
C ALA A 183 2.53 13.16 13.37
N ILE A 184 3.82 13.16 13.02
CA ILE A 184 4.80 12.14 13.45
C ILE A 184 4.99 12.21 14.98
N ARG A 185 5.14 13.38 15.57
CA ARG A 185 5.28 13.54 17.03
C ARG A 185 4.06 13.01 17.77
N VAL A 186 2.87 13.45 17.37
CA VAL A 186 1.61 12.96 17.96
C VAL A 186 1.49 11.44 17.84
N THR A 187 1.86 10.87 16.69
CA THR A 187 1.84 9.42 16.47
C THR A 187 2.80 8.67 17.41
N ARG A 188 3.99 9.23 17.67
CA ARG A 188 4.95 8.68 18.64
C ARG A 188 4.43 8.71 20.06
N GLU A 189 3.83 9.82 20.48
CA GLU A 189 3.23 9.98 21.81
C GLU A 189 2.08 9.01 22.05
N LEU A 190 1.22 8.81 21.05
CA LEU A 190 0.09 7.89 21.12
C LEU A 190 0.52 6.41 21.05
N GLY A 191 1.63 6.09 20.37
CA GLY A 191 2.06 4.73 20.08
C GLY A 191 1.23 4.01 19.02
N PHE A 192 0.39 4.74 18.28
CA PHE A 192 -0.39 4.27 17.13
C PHE A 192 -0.69 5.40 16.16
N GLY A 193 -0.89 5.06 14.89
CA GLY A 193 -1.27 6.01 13.84
C GLY A 193 -2.78 6.20 13.78
N LEU A 194 -3.20 7.42 13.51
CA LEU A 194 -4.62 7.78 13.28
C LEU A 194 -4.78 8.37 11.87
N ASN A 195 -5.92 8.11 11.28
CA ASN A 195 -6.45 8.82 10.11
C ASN A 195 -7.85 9.32 10.47
N GLU A 196 -8.06 10.60 10.45
CA GLU A 196 -9.35 11.25 10.70
C GLU A 196 -9.73 12.08 9.47
N GLN A 197 -10.18 11.44 8.40
CA GLN A 197 -10.53 12.06 7.11
C GLN A 197 -9.32 12.73 6.40
N GLU A 198 -8.14 12.16 6.55
CA GLU A 198 -6.92 12.65 5.91
C GLU A 198 -6.67 12.00 4.54
N SER A 199 -6.91 10.69 4.42
CA SER A 199 -6.75 9.97 3.15
C SER A 199 -7.96 10.12 2.24
N GLU A 200 -9.15 10.23 2.81
CA GLU A 200 -10.41 10.37 2.08
C GLU A 200 -11.46 11.01 3.01
N MET A 201 -12.36 11.82 2.43
CA MET A 201 -13.49 12.38 3.17
C MET A 201 -14.38 11.25 3.70
N GLY A 202 -14.76 11.33 4.97
CA GLY A 202 -15.64 10.34 5.59
C GLY A 202 -14.96 9.04 6.00
N LEU A 203 -13.63 8.93 5.90
CA LEU A 203 -12.86 7.75 6.30
C LEU A 203 -12.03 8.01 7.55
N SER A 204 -12.09 7.09 8.52
CA SER A 204 -11.25 7.08 9.72
C SER A 204 -10.54 5.75 9.89
N ALA A 205 -9.36 5.76 10.51
CA ALA A 205 -8.59 4.55 10.76
C ALA A 205 -7.64 4.70 11.96
N ILE A 206 -7.33 3.57 12.58
CA ILE A 206 -6.24 3.41 13.55
C ILE A 206 -5.28 2.32 13.03
N ALA A 207 -3.97 2.47 13.27
CA ALA A 207 -2.98 1.49 12.86
C ALA A 207 -1.85 1.33 13.88
N MET A 208 -1.31 0.09 13.97
CA MET A 208 -0.10 -0.22 14.72
C MET A 208 0.89 -1.00 13.85
N LEU A 209 2.18 -0.90 14.20
CA LEU A 209 3.24 -1.63 13.54
C LEU A 209 3.28 -3.09 14.00
N VAL A 210 3.60 -3.95 13.06
CA VAL A 210 4.08 -5.30 13.31
C VAL A 210 5.61 -5.24 13.32
N THR A 211 6.23 -5.60 14.46
CA THR A 211 7.69 -5.57 14.62
C THR A 211 8.22 -6.96 14.89
N ASP A 212 9.42 -7.26 14.40
CA ASP A 212 10.10 -8.50 14.70
C ASP A 212 10.47 -8.54 16.19
N GLN A 213 10.03 -9.60 16.87
CA GLN A 213 10.32 -9.82 18.30
C GLN A 213 11.71 -10.43 18.53
N SER A 214 12.32 -11.05 17.51
CA SER A 214 13.61 -11.73 17.60
C SER A 214 14.82 -10.82 17.38
N GLN A 215 14.63 -9.68 16.70
CA GLN A 215 15.68 -8.71 16.36
C GLN A 215 15.22 -7.29 16.66
N SER A 216 15.76 -6.68 17.67
CA SER A 216 15.77 -5.23 18.01
C SER A 216 14.76 -4.31 17.29
N GLY A 217 13.50 -4.70 17.16
CA GLY A 217 12.43 -3.76 16.76
C GLY A 217 12.30 -3.46 15.26
N MET A 218 12.83 -4.32 14.37
CA MET A 218 12.65 -4.17 12.92
C MET A 218 11.18 -4.16 12.55
N VAL A 219 10.75 -3.16 11.77
CA VAL A 219 9.38 -3.06 11.29
C VAL A 219 9.16 -4.01 10.12
N LEU A 220 8.22 -4.93 10.28
CA LEU A 220 7.83 -5.92 9.27
C LEU A 220 6.63 -5.42 8.43
N GLY A 221 5.74 -4.68 9.06
CA GLY A 221 4.52 -4.20 8.43
C GLY A 221 3.64 -3.40 9.40
N ALA A 222 2.37 -3.27 9.06
CA ALA A 222 1.37 -2.61 9.90
C ALA A 222 0.00 -3.27 9.73
N VAL A 223 -0.82 -3.21 10.79
CA VAL A 223 -2.24 -3.56 10.74
C VAL A 223 -3.07 -2.33 11.03
N SER A 224 -4.19 -2.16 10.32
CA SER A 224 -5.15 -1.09 10.59
C SER A 224 -6.58 -1.62 10.69
N ILE A 225 -7.38 -0.88 11.45
CA ILE A 225 -8.84 -0.92 11.41
C ILE A 225 -9.28 0.38 10.73
N ALA A 226 -10.09 0.28 9.67
CA ALA A 226 -10.54 1.40 8.88
C ALA A 226 -12.03 1.30 8.57
N GLY A 227 -12.73 2.41 8.62
CA GLY A 227 -14.16 2.45 8.36
C GLY A 227 -14.68 3.87 8.19
N LEU A 228 -15.99 3.98 8.03
CA LEU A 228 -16.64 5.26 7.80
C LEU A 228 -16.66 6.11 9.08
N SER A 229 -16.26 7.37 8.99
CA SER A 229 -16.05 8.26 10.14
C SER A 229 -17.30 8.52 11.00
N PHE A 230 -18.49 8.34 10.43
CA PHE A 230 -19.73 8.44 11.20
C PHE A 230 -19.95 7.30 12.20
N ARG A 231 -19.33 6.11 11.93
CA ARG A 231 -19.31 4.95 12.85
C ARG A 231 -18.00 4.87 13.63
N LEU A 232 -16.92 5.39 13.07
CA LEU A 232 -15.57 5.27 13.58
C LEU A 232 -15.06 6.65 14.01
N ASN A 233 -15.65 7.19 15.06
CA ASN A 233 -15.21 8.45 15.65
C ASN A 233 -13.93 8.25 16.49
N ARG A 234 -13.35 9.34 16.99
CA ARG A 234 -12.09 9.31 17.73
C ARG A 234 -12.12 8.43 18.98
N GLU A 235 -13.20 8.42 19.74
CA GLU A 235 -13.36 7.58 20.93
C GLU A 235 -13.36 6.09 20.57
N GLN A 236 -14.08 5.73 19.51
CA GLN A 236 -14.10 4.35 18.99
C GLN A 236 -12.74 3.93 18.45
N LEU A 237 -12.01 4.80 17.74
CA LEU A 237 -10.64 4.52 17.32
C LEU A 237 -9.74 4.18 18.51
N PHE A 238 -9.82 4.96 19.59
CA PHE A 238 -9.04 4.72 20.80
C PHE A 238 -9.44 3.41 21.50
N SER A 239 -10.72 3.05 21.52
CA SER A 239 -11.19 1.77 22.09
C SER A 239 -10.61 0.56 21.39
N PHE A 240 -10.28 0.67 20.10
CA PHE A 240 -9.66 -0.40 19.33
C PHE A 240 -8.14 -0.51 19.53
N ALA A 241 -7.49 0.38 20.27
CA ALA A 241 -6.05 0.31 20.49
C ALA A 241 -5.60 -1.00 21.16
N ALA A 242 -6.35 -1.48 22.18
CA ALA A 242 -6.02 -2.71 22.87
C ALA A 242 -6.28 -3.99 22.02
N PRO A 243 -7.43 -4.15 21.35
CA PRO A 243 -7.63 -5.25 20.40
C PRO A 243 -6.59 -5.28 19.27
N LEU A 244 -6.30 -4.12 18.67
CA LEU A 244 -5.31 -3.99 17.60
C LEU A 244 -3.91 -4.40 18.07
N ARG A 245 -3.51 -4.00 19.29
CA ARG A 245 -2.24 -4.40 19.89
C ARG A 245 -2.11 -5.91 20.03
N ARG A 246 -3.16 -6.60 20.48
CA ARG A 246 -3.17 -8.07 20.55
C ARG A 246 -3.00 -8.71 19.17
N ALA A 247 -3.73 -8.21 18.18
CA ALA A 247 -3.65 -8.73 16.82
C ALA A 247 -2.25 -8.55 16.20
N VAL A 248 -1.61 -7.39 16.37
CA VAL A 248 -0.24 -7.19 15.84
C VAL A 248 0.78 -8.06 16.55
N GLN A 249 0.61 -8.35 17.85
CA GLN A 249 1.47 -9.28 18.59
C GLN A 249 1.32 -10.72 18.08
N GLN A 250 0.11 -11.17 17.84
CA GLN A 250 -0.16 -12.50 17.25
C GLN A 250 0.44 -12.60 15.85
N ILE A 251 0.22 -11.58 15.01
CA ILE A 251 0.76 -11.51 13.66
C ILE A 251 2.29 -11.51 13.67
N ALA A 252 2.93 -10.80 14.60
CA ALA A 252 4.38 -10.79 14.73
C ALA A 252 4.97 -12.19 14.99
N VAL A 253 4.29 -13.01 15.82
CA VAL A 253 4.69 -14.40 16.07
C VAL A 253 4.49 -15.30 14.86
N LEU A 254 3.43 -15.08 14.09
CA LEU A 254 3.08 -15.85 12.90
C LEU A 254 3.86 -15.43 11.66
N TRP A 255 4.59 -14.29 11.72
CA TRP A 255 5.26 -13.73 10.57
C TRP A 255 6.30 -14.69 9.98
N PRO A 256 6.23 -15.01 8.68
CA PRO A 256 7.15 -15.95 8.06
C PRO A 256 8.54 -15.30 7.91
N VAL A 257 9.46 -15.64 8.79
CA VAL A 257 10.79 -15.03 8.95
C VAL A 257 11.66 -15.08 7.68
N ARG A 258 11.42 -16.02 6.77
CA ARG A 258 12.37 -16.31 5.68
C ARG A 258 12.25 -15.44 4.43
N ALA A 259 11.14 -14.76 4.20
CA ALA A 259 10.91 -14.14 2.89
C ALA A 259 11.38 -12.67 2.80
N TYR A 260 11.39 -11.94 3.90
CA TYR A 260 11.64 -10.48 3.89
C TYR A 260 12.97 -10.05 4.51
N GLN A 261 13.63 -10.88 5.30
CA GLN A 261 14.94 -10.57 5.88
C GLN A 261 16.06 -10.43 4.82
N VAL A 262 15.92 -11.09 3.67
CA VAL A 262 16.95 -11.04 2.61
C VAL A 262 17.00 -9.67 1.94
N ALA A 263 15.86 -9.00 1.77
CA ALA A 263 15.79 -7.68 1.12
C ALA A 263 16.30 -6.54 2.02
N GLN A 264 16.19 -6.67 3.34
CA GLN A 264 16.62 -5.62 4.29
C GLN A 264 18.10 -5.69 4.66
N VAL A 265 18.71 -6.87 4.66
CA VAL A 265 20.16 -7.03 4.92
C VAL A 265 20.99 -6.47 3.77
N ALA A 266 20.50 -6.49 2.54
CA ALA A 266 21.17 -5.91 1.38
C ALA A 266 21.22 -4.37 1.37
N GLN A 267 20.45 -3.68 2.21
CA GLN A 267 20.45 -2.21 2.33
C GLN A 267 21.33 -1.70 3.49
N ALA A 268 21.82 -2.57 4.35
CA ALA A 268 22.68 -2.22 5.49
C ALA A 268 24.17 -2.46 5.22
N ALA A 269 24.53 -3.00 4.07
CA ALA A 269 25.89 -3.16 3.56
C ALA A 269 26.18 -2.16 2.42
#